data_669a3681d8cea90d512d6a48d378b057
#
_entry.id   669a3681d8cea90d512d6a48d378b057
#
_cell.length_a   1.000
_cell.length_b   1.000
_cell.length_c   1.000
_cell.angle_alpha   90.00
_cell.angle_beta   90.00
_cell.angle_gamma   90.00
#
_symmetry.space_group_name_H-M   'P 1'
#
loop_
_entity.id
_entity.type
_entity.pdbx_description
1 polymer ?
#
loop_
_entity_poly.entity_id
_entity_poly.type
_entity_poly.pdbx_seq_one_letter_code
_entity_poly.pdbx_strand_id
1 'polypeptide(L)'
;FITWFNRNMPLLTDRGWANKKFSLSSSPKSNIITKEYFAMIHTILDTDLYKFTTSYAYIKLFPYAMGTFSFKDRDDTAYTDTFLKELQEAVDSLAQTVLTAEELEYMTRHCRFLPRVYWEWLSSFRFQPEKVSIHLDEDRHLNIEITDYLYKATLYEVPLLSIVSEIKNRSLGNVADMDGILCKLSEKVALSNRHQLYFSEFGTRRRFSFEVQDKVIDRLKEAAEYCTGTSNCHFAMKYGMKPMGTHPHEWFMFHGAQFGYKHANYMALENWVNVYDGDLGIALSDTYTSGIFLSNLSRKQAKLFDGVRCDSGDEFDFTDKLVARYRELGIDPTTKTIVFS
;
A
#
# COMPACT_ATOMS: atom_id res chain seq x y z
N PHE A 1 12.71 -6.45 -1.08
CA PHE A 1 12.78 -5.56 -2.28
C PHE A 1 11.45 -4.86 -2.60
N ILE A 2 10.40 -5.04 -1.81
CA ILE A 2 9.06 -4.53 -2.06
C ILE A 2 8.99 -3.00 -1.97
N THR A 3 9.83 -2.35 -1.16
CA THR A 3 9.84 -0.88 -0.98
C THR A 3 11.06 -0.18 -1.60
N TRP A 4 11.96 -0.93 -2.22
CA TRP A 4 13.22 -0.36 -2.70
C TRP A 4 13.05 0.74 -3.76
N PHE A 5 12.01 0.65 -4.61
CA PHE A 5 11.70 1.70 -5.58
C PHE A 5 11.16 2.99 -4.92
N ASN A 6 10.53 2.91 -3.74
CA ASN A 6 9.92 4.07 -3.09
C ASN A 6 10.85 4.82 -2.13
N ARG A 7 11.75 4.12 -1.42
CA ARG A 7 12.67 4.78 -0.47
C ARG A 7 13.79 5.56 -1.15
N ASN A 8 14.11 5.26 -2.41
CA ASN A 8 15.20 5.89 -3.16
C ASN A 8 14.74 6.74 -4.34
N MET A 9 13.44 7.02 -4.50
CA MET A 9 13.00 8.17 -5.27
C MET A 9 13.24 9.40 -4.41
N PRO A 10 14.24 10.26 -4.71
CA PRO A 10 14.38 11.49 -3.98
C PRO A 10 13.13 12.32 -4.26
N LEU A 11 12.44 12.72 -3.21
CA LEU A 11 11.76 13.99 -3.22
C LEU A 11 12.87 14.96 -3.63
N LEU A 12 12.78 15.56 -4.82
CA LEU A 12 13.72 16.55 -5.29
C LEU A 12 13.56 17.82 -4.44
N THR A 13 14.04 17.76 -3.21
CA THR A 13 14.38 18.93 -2.41
C THR A 13 15.90 19.07 -2.45
N ASP A 14 16.46 19.29 -3.61
CA ASP A 14 17.84 19.73 -3.69
C ASP A 14 17.85 21.21 -4.08
N ARG A 15 18.30 22.00 -3.11
CA ARG A 15 18.60 23.41 -3.24
C ARG A 15 19.70 23.57 -4.28
N GLY A 16 19.33 23.95 -5.51
CA GLY A 16 20.40 24.24 -6.46
C GLY A 16 20.00 24.55 -7.90
N TRP A 17 18.82 25.07 -8.18
CA TRP A 17 18.53 25.67 -9.49
C TRP A 17 17.65 26.91 -9.36
N ALA A 18 18.22 27.95 -8.79
CA ALA A 18 17.71 29.30 -8.92
C ALA A 18 18.24 29.92 -10.23
N ASN A 19 17.33 30.59 -10.96
CA ASN A 19 17.55 31.52 -12.05
C ASN A 19 17.69 30.98 -13.47
N LYS A 20 16.52 30.81 -14.14
CA LYS A 20 16.32 31.38 -15.47
C LYS A 20 14.87 31.87 -15.59
N LYS A 21 14.69 33.18 -15.55
CA LYS A 21 13.44 33.85 -15.91
C LYS A 21 13.19 33.66 -17.40
N PHE A 22 12.08 33.02 -17.75
CA PHE A 22 11.46 33.18 -19.04
C PHE A 22 10.16 33.95 -18.86
N SER A 23 10.13 35.16 -19.40
CA SER A 23 8.92 35.97 -19.57
C SER A 23 8.13 35.45 -20.76
N LEU A 24 6.92 35.00 -20.56
CA LEU A 24 5.93 34.83 -21.59
C LEU A 24 4.71 35.68 -21.26
N SER A 25 4.55 36.79 -22.01
CA SER A 25 3.34 37.57 -22.07
C SER A 25 2.35 36.86 -23.01
N SER A 26 1.20 36.44 -22.49
CA SER A 26 -0.02 36.31 -23.31
C SER A 26 -1.24 36.39 -22.38
N SER A 27 -2.14 37.29 -22.77
CA SER A 27 -3.40 37.62 -22.12
C SER A 27 -4.31 36.43 -21.88
N PRO A 28 -5.11 36.43 -20.77
CA PRO A 28 -6.02 35.35 -20.46
C PRO A 28 -7.25 35.37 -21.37
N LYS A 29 -7.41 34.36 -22.20
CA LYS A 29 -8.73 34.00 -22.71
C LYS A 29 -9.44 33.24 -21.56
N SER A 30 -10.55 33.81 -21.09
CA SER A 30 -11.49 33.19 -20.17
C SER A 30 -12.07 31.92 -20.81
N ASN A 31 -11.45 30.78 -20.55
CA ASN A 31 -12.08 29.52 -20.75
C ASN A 31 -12.81 29.18 -19.44
N ILE A 32 -14.11 29.10 -19.50
CA ILE A 32 -14.94 28.42 -18.51
C ILE A 32 -14.46 26.96 -18.53
N ILE A 33 -13.53 26.64 -17.64
CA ILE A 33 -13.12 25.26 -17.37
C ILE A 33 -14.32 24.67 -16.64
N THR A 34 -15.12 23.89 -17.34
CA THR A 34 -16.02 22.93 -16.72
C THR A 34 -15.18 22.12 -15.75
N LYS A 35 -15.56 22.15 -14.46
CA LYS A 35 -14.94 21.37 -13.38
C LYS A 35 -15.09 19.88 -13.66
N GLU A 36 -14.32 19.31 -14.57
CA GLU A 36 -13.95 17.91 -14.50
C GLU A 36 -12.93 17.82 -13.36
N TYR A 37 -13.42 17.70 -12.12
CA TYR A 37 -12.60 17.28 -11.02
C TYR A 37 -12.12 15.86 -11.36
N PHE A 38 -10.85 15.75 -11.71
CA PHE A 38 -10.20 14.46 -11.88
C PHE A 38 -10.33 13.71 -10.57
N ALA A 39 -11.14 12.65 -10.57
CA ALA A 39 -11.18 11.72 -9.45
C ALA A 39 -9.77 11.15 -9.29
N MET A 40 -9.11 11.41 -8.18
CA MET A 40 -7.77 10.90 -7.89
C MET A 40 -7.76 9.40 -7.66
N ILE A 41 -8.91 8.84 -7.28
CA ILE A 41 -9.19 7.41 -7.13
C ILE A 41 -10.29 7.05 -8.11
N HIS A 42 -9.95 6.25 -9.10
CA HIS A 42 -10.84 5.97 -10.23
C HIS A 42 -11.79 4.79 -9.98
N THR A 43 -11.40 3.87 -9.11
CA THR A 43 -12.13 2.63 -8.82
C THR A 43 -11.79 2.14 -7.41
N ILE A 44 -12.65 1.29 -6.84
CA ILE A 44 -12.34 0.61 -5.56
C ILE A 44 -11.04 -0.22 -5.67
N LEU A 45 -10.68 -0.70 -6.87
CA LEU A 45 -9.44 -1.46 -7.08
C LEU A 45 -8.16 -0.59 -7.07
N ASP A 46 -8.26 0.75 -7.09
CA ASP A 46 -7.08 1.61 -6.98
C ASP A 46 -6.56 1.64 -5.52
N THR A 47 -6.20 0.47 -5.05
CA THR A 47 -5.70 0.19 -3.72
C THR A 47 -4.85 -1.07 -3.71
N ASP A 48 -4.15 -1.30 -2.61
CA ASP A 48 -3.28 -2.46 -2.42
C ASP A 48 -4.09 -3.71 -2.06
N LEU A 49 -3.78 -4.85 -2.68
CA LEU A 49 -4.47 -6.15 -2.47
C LEU A 49 -4.61 -6.52 -0.98
N TYR A 50 -3.60 -6.24 -0.16
CA TYR A 50 -3.64 -6.62 1.26
C TYR A 50 -4.78 -5.92 2.03
N LYS A 51 -5.36 -4.83 1.51
CA LYS A 51 -6.54 -4.21 2.11
C LYS A 51 -7.78 -5.07 1.95
N PHE A 52 -7.94 -5.69 0.79
CA PHE A 52 -9.04 -6.62 0.55
C PHE A 52 -8.88 -7.91 1.36
N THR A 53 -7.67 -8.46 1.41
CA THR A 53 -7.42 -9.65 2.20
C THR A 53 -7.62 -9.41 3.69
N THR A 54 -7.16 -8.27 4.22
CA THR A 54 -7.38 -7.91 5.63
C THR A 54 -8.86 -7.64 5.92
N SER A 55 -9.55 -6.92 5.04
CA SER A 55 -10.99 -6.68 5.13
C SER A 55 -11.79 -8.00 5.23
N TYR A 56 -11.51 -8.94 4.35
CA TYR A 56 -12.17 -10.25 4.38
C TYR A 56 -11.85 -11.04 5.64
N ALA A 57 -10.60 -11.01 6.11
CA ALA A 57 -10.22 -11.66 7.35
C ALA A 57 -10.98 -11.10 8.57
N TYR A 58 -11.17 -9.78 8.63
CA TYR A 58 -12.02 -9.17 9.65
C TYR A 58 -13.49 -9.58 9.52
N ILE A 59 -14.05 -9.60 8.30
CA ILE A 59 -15.45 -10.06 8.09
C ILE A 59 -15.62 -11.48 8.61
N LYS A 60 -14.68 -12.37 8.30
CA LYS A 60 -14.78 -13.78 8.62
C LYS A 60 -14.64 -14.07 10.11
N LEU A 61 -13.73 -13.40 10.81
CA LEU A 61 -13.37 -13.71 12.20
C LEU A 61 -13.84 -12.67 13.23
N PHE A 62 -13.92 -11.41 12.83
CA PHE A 62 -14.16 -10.28 13.73
C PHE A 62 -15.15 -9.25 13.15
N PRO A 63 -16.34 -9.66 12.70
CA PRO A 63 -17.25 -8.79 11.95
C PRO A 63 -17.76 -7.57 12.74
N TYR A 64 -17.66 -7.62 14.07
CA TYR A 64 -18.09 -6.54 14.96
C TYR A 64 -16.93 -5.71 15.52
N ALA A 65 -15.69 -6.04 15.18
CA ALA A 65 -14.55 -5.27 15.63
C ALA A 65 -14.54 -3.88 15.00
N MET A 66 -14.41 -2.86 15.84
CA MET A 66 -14.29 -1.47 15.45
C MET A 66 -12.88 -0.95 15.72
N GLY A 67 -12.46 0.03 14.95
CA GLY A 67 -11.17 0.68 15.14
C GLY A 67 -11.11 2.06 14.50
N THR A 68 -10.16 2.85 14.94
CA THR A 68 -9.86 4.16 14.39
C THR A 68 -8.54 4.11 13.64
N PHE A 69 -8.54 4.60 12.42
CA PHE A 69 -7.33 4.89 11.65
C PHE A 69 -7.06 6.37 11.73
N SER A 70 -5.89 6.74 12.24
CA SER A 70 -5.45 8.13 12.32
C SER A 70 -4.25 8.34 11.40
N PHE A 71 -4.31 9.39 10.58
CA PHE A 71 -3.18 9.81 9.74
C PHE A 71 -2.12 10.46 10.60
N LYS A 72 -0.86 10.11 10.32
CA LYS A 72 0.30 10.80 10.89
C LYS A 72 1.24 11.23 9.77
N ASP A 73 1.37 12.54 9.58
CA ASP A 73 2.45 13.07 8.76
C ASP A 73 3.79 12.84 9.48
N ARG A 74 4.78 12.37 8.73
CA ARG A 74 6.15 12.18 9.24
C ARG A 74 7.05 13.37 8.93
N ASP A 75 6.59 14.23 8.02
CA ASP A 75 7.23 15.48 7.69
C ASP A 75 6.54 16.56 8.51
N ASP A 76 7.27 17.50 9.06
CA ASP A 76 6.74 18.64 9.82
C ASP A 76 6.18 19.70 8.84
N THR A 77 5.12 19.32 8.10
CA THR A 77 4.53 20.14 7.04
C THR A 77 3.35 20.91 7.57
N ALA A 78 3.41 22.25 7.51
CA ALA A 78 2.26 23.11 7.74
C ALA A 78 1.43 23.24 6.44
N TYR A 79 0.14 22.93 6.55
CA TYR A 79 -0.79 22.94 5.42
C TYR A 79 -1.64 24.22 5.37
N THR A 80 -2.13 24.56 4.18
CA THR A 80 -2.99 25.73 3.93
C THR A 80 -4.47 25.36 3.93
N ASP A 81 -5.35 26.36 4.07
CA ASP A 81 -6.80 26.15 3.94
C ASP A 81 -7.19 25.72 2.52
N THR A 82 -6.43 26.15 1.52
CA THR A 82 -6.61 25.70 0.12
C THR A 82 -6.34 24.20 0.01
N PHE A 83 -5.25 23.72 0.63
CA PHE A 83 -4.96 22.29 0.68
C PHE A 83 -6.08 21.50 1.37
N LEU A 84 -6.56 22.00 2.53
CA LEU A 84 -7.63 21.36 3.28
C LEU A 84 -8.92 21.26 2.44
N LYS A 85 -9.27 22.32 1.74
CA LYS A 85 -10.43 22.34 0.84
C LYS A 85 -10.30 21.34 -0.31
N GLU A 86 -9.16 21.32 -1.00
CA GLU A 86 -8.91 20.36 -2.06
C GLU A 86 -8.95 18.92 -1.55
N LEU A 87 -8.39 18.68 -0.37
CA LEU A 87 -8.41 17.37 0.27
C LEU A 87 -9.84 16.92 0.59
N GLN A 88 -10.66 17.81 1.15
CA GLN A 88 -12.07 17.50 1.45
C GLN A 88 -12.84 17.19 0.16
N GLU A 89 -12.68 18.00 -0.89
CA GLU A 89 -13.34 17.79 -2.18
C GLU A 89 -12.92 16.43 -2.80
N ALA A 90 -11.64 16.06 -2.71
CA ALA A 90 -11.15 14.78 -3.20
C ALA A 90 -11.67 13.60 -2.38
N VAL A 91 -11.74 13.74 -1.05
CA VAL A 91 -12.32 12.71 -0.17
C VAL A 91 -13.82 12.55 -0.41
N ASP A 92 -14.55 13.65 -0.61
CA ASP A 92 -15.99 13.62 -0.93
C ASP A 92 -16.24 12.88 -2.25
N SER A 93 -15.33 12.96 -3.22
CA SER A 93 -15.43 12.25 -4.49
C SER A 93 -15.37 10.71 -4.35
N LEU A 94 -14.79 10.20 -3.25
CA LEU A 94 -14.73 8.75 -2.99
C LEU A 94 -16.14 8.10 -2.93
N ALA A 95 -17.16 8.84 -2.54
CA ALA A 95 -18.55 8.34 -2.51
C ALA A 95 -19.03 7.82 -3.89
N GLN A 96 -18.43 8.29 -4.98
CA GLN A 96 -18.77 7.88 -6.35
C GLN A 96 -17.96 6.68 -6.83
N THR A 97 -16.95 6.26 -6.07
CA THR A 97 -16.06 5.16 -6.44
C THR A 97 -16.77 3.81 -6.29
N VAL A 98 -16.74 3.01 -7.34
CA VAL A 98 -17.45 1.73 -7.41
C VAL A 98 -16.52 0.61 -7.87
N LEU A 99 -16.91 -0.64 -7.56
CA LEU A 99 -16.37 -1.83 -8.21
C LEU A 99 -17.28 -2.20 -9.38
N THR A 100 -16.75 -2.20 -10.59
CA THR A 100 -17.49 -2.56 -11.80
C THR A 100 -17.69 -4.08 -11.90
N ALA A 101 -18.65 -4.52 -12.73
CA ALA A 101 -18.87 -5.94 -12.97
C ALA A 101 -17.63 -6.62 -13.61
N GLU A 102 -16.92 -5.91 -14.49
CA GLU A 102 -15.70 -6.41 -15.13
C GLU A 102 -14.58 -6.61 -14.11
N GLU A 103 -14.37 -5.63 -13.23
CA GLU A 103 -13.39 -5.69 -12.12
C GLU A 103 -13.72 -6.83 -11.16
N LEU A 104 -15.00 -7.02 -10.80
CA LEU A 104 -15.45 -8.13 -9.96
C LEU A 104 -15.08 -9.48 -10.60
N GLU A 105 -15.38 -9.67 -11.87
CA GLU A 105 -15.08 -10.92 -12.58
C GLU A 105 -13.56 -11.13 -12.70
N TYR A 106 -12.78 -10.07 -12.95
CA TYR A 106 -11.32 -10.14 -12.98
C TYR A 106 -10.77 -10.60 -11.62
N MET A 107 -11.16 -9.95 -10.54
CA MET A 107 -10.66 -10.26 -9.20
C MET A 107 -11.09 -11.66 -8.74
N THR A 108 -12.30 -12.08 -9.04
CA THR A 108 -12.77 -13.45 -8.74
C THR A 108 -11.90 -14.51 -9.41
N ARG A 109 -11.40 -14.27 -10.61
CA ARG A 109 -10.55 -15.23 -11.33
C ARG A 109 -9.10 -15.23 -10.84
N HIS A 110 -8.56 -14.04 -10.48
CA HIS A 110 -7.15 -13.86 -10.18
C HIS A 110 -6.82 -13.97 -8.68
N CYS A 111 -7.79 -13.71 -7.80
CA CYS A 111 -7.65 -13.77 -6.35
C CYS A 111 -8.56 -14.84 -5.75
N ARG A 112 -8.33 -16.11 -6.12
CA ARG A 112 -9.19 -17.25 -5.72
C ARG A 112 -9.23 -17.53 -4.22
N PHE A 113 -8.27 -17.02 -3.47
CA PHE A 113 -8.25 -17.04 -2.00
C PHE A 113 -9.28 -16.10 -1.36
N LEU A 114 -9.89 -15.20 -2.15
CA LEU A 114 -11.05 -14.42 -1.74
C LEU A 114 -12.30 -14.96 -2.43
N PRO A 115 -13.33 -15.35 -1.69
CA PRO A 115 -14.54 -15.93 -2.28
C PRO A 115 -15.34 -14.89 -3.05
N ARG A 116 -16.07 -15.33 -4.09
CA ARG A 116 -16.89 -14.45 -4.93
C ARG A 116 -17.86 -13.58 -4.12
N VAL A 117 -18.44 -14.12 -3.04
CA VAL A 117 -19.38 -13.39 -2.17
C VAL A 117 -18.73 -12.15 -1.52
N TYR A 118 -17.42 -12.15 -1.29
CA TYR A 118 -16.70 -10.97 -0.80
C TYR A 118 -16.67 -9.87 -1.88
N TRP A 119 -16.40 -10.22 -3.13
CA TRP A 119 -16.38 -9.28 -4.25
C TRP A 119 -17.78 -8.73 -4.55
N GLU A 120 -18.81 -9.56 -4.42
CA GLU A 120 -20.23 -9.16 -4.53
C GLU A 120 -20.60 -8.17 -3.40
N TRP A 121 -20.17 -8.41 -2.17
CA TRP A 121 -20.33 -7.46 -1.08
C TRP A 121 -19.59 -6.14 -1.40
N LEU A 122 -18.33 -6.22 -1.86
CA LEU A 122 -17.53 -5.05 -2.18
C LEU A 122 -18.12 -4.22 -3.34
N SER A 123 -18.82 -4.85 -4.29
CA SER A 123 -19.52 -4.13 -5.37
C SER A 123 -20.67 -3.26 -4.87
N SER A 124 -21.26 -3.62 -3.72
CA SER A 124 -22.28 -2.82 -3.02
C SER A 124 -21.71 -1.80 -2.03
N PHE A 125 -20.43 -1.94 -1.67
CA PHE A 125 -19.76 -1.01 -0.76
C PHE A 125 -19.66 0.38 -1.39
N ARG A 126 -19.81 1.40 -0.56
CA ARG A 126 -19.52 2.80 -0.91
C ARG A 126 -18.74 3.43 0.21
N PHE A 127 -17.74 4.21 -0.16
CA PHE A 127 -17.08 5.09 0.81
C PHE A 127 -18.09 6.10 1.35
N GLN A 128 -17.96 6.41 2.62
CA GLN A 128 -18.81 7.36 3.35
C GLN A 128 -17.92 8.51 3.81
N PRO A 129 -17.71 9.56 3.00
CA PRO A 129 -16.82 10.67 3.32
C PRO A 129 -17.16 11.36 4.63
N GLU A 130 -18.43 11.38 5.00
CA GLU A 130 -18.93 11.96 6.24
C GLU A 130 -18.39 11.29 7.51
N LYS A 131 -17.80 10.10 7.39
CA LYS A 131 -17.11 9.40 8.48
C LYS A 131 -15.64 9.76 8.60
N VAL A 132 -15.09 10.46 7.62
CA VAL A 132 -13.70 10.89 7.61
C VAL A 132 -13.61 12.29 8.21
N SER A 133 -13.07 12.40 9.41
CA SER A 133 -12.77 13.69 10.02
C SER A 133 -11.45 14.22 9.44
N ILE A 134 -11.46 15.44 8.90
CA ILE A 134 -10.28 16.10 8.33
C ILE A 134 -10.20 17.51 8.90
N HIS A 135 -9.09 17.83 9.55
CA HIS A 135 -8.85 19.19 10.09
C HIS A 135 -7.37 19.49 10.21
N LEU A 136 -7.03 20.76 10.32
CA LEU A 136 -5.71 21.22 10.69
C LEU A 136 -5.70 21.60 12.16
N ASP A 137 -4.64 21.24 12.89
CA ASP A 137 -4.44 21.67 14.27
C ASP A 137 -3.93 23.13 14.35
N GLU A 138 -3.60 23.58 15.57
CA GLU A 138 -3.13 24.95 15.81
C GLU A 138 -1.80 25.26 15.10
N ASP A 139 -0.96 24.24 14.91
CA ASP A 139 0.32 24.33 14.21
C ASP A 139 0.19 24.06 12.70
N ARG A 140 -1.05 23.95 12.21
CA ARG A 140 -1.39 23.68 10.80
C ARG A 140 -1.00 22.28 10.32
N HIS A 141 -0.78 21.31 11.21
CA HIS A 141 -0.57 19.93 10.84
C HIS A 141 -1.88 19.23 10.50
N LEU A 142 -1.80 18.35 9.51
CA LEU A 142 -2.97 17.62 9.03
C LEU A 142 -3.34 16.47 9.95
N ASN A 143 -4.60 16.45 10.38
CA ASN A 143 -5.23 15.37 11.09
C ASN A 143 -6.35 14.76 10.23
N ILE A 144 -6.30 13.44 10.02
CA ILE A 144 -7.36 12.67 9.37
C ILE A 144 -7.67 11.48 10.26
N GLU A 145 -8.93 11.26 10.56
CA GLU A 145 -9.39 10.11 11.32
C GLU A 145 -10.63 9.48 10.69
N ILE A 146 -10.69 8.17 10.75
CA ILE A 146 -11.88 7.39 10.43
C ILE A 146 -12.10 6.31 11.45
N THR A 147 -13.32 6.24 11.99
CA THR A 147 -13.77 5.18 12.91
C THR A 147 -14.92 4.42 12.27
N ASP A 148 -14.74 3.13 12.08
CA ASP A 148 -15.80 2.23 11.57
C ASP A 148 -15.48 0.77 12.00
N TYR A 149 -16.33 -0.18 11.58
CA TYR A 149 -15.96 -1.58 11.61
C TYR A 149 -14.64 -1.77 10.84
N LEU A 150 -13.70 -2.54 11.42
CA LEU A 150 -12.35 -2.68 10.85
C LEU A 150 -12.34 -3.14 9.41
N TYR A 151 -13.27 -4.04 9.03
CA TYR A 151 -13.37 -4.53 7.65
C TYR A 151 -13.76 -3.45 6.64
N LYS A 152 -14.35 -2.32 7.09
CA LYS A 152 -14.62 -1.13 6.27
C LYS A 152 -13.51 -0.10 6.40
N ALA A 153 -13.09 0.20 7.65
CA ALA A 153 -12.10 1.23 7.92
C ALA A 153 -10.76 0.96 7.21
N THR A 154 -10.33 -0.30 7.14
CA THR A 154 -9.09 -0.68 6.44
C THR A 154 -9.08 -0.30 4.95
N LEU A 155 -10.25 -0.22 4.30
CA LEU A 155 -10.34 0.14 2.87
C LEU A 155 -10.04 1.61 2.58
N TYR A 156 -10.13 2.48 3.57
CA TYR A 156 -9.88 3.92 3.40
C TYR A 156 -8.39 4.28 3.40
N GLU A 157 -7.53 3.49 4.04
CA GLU A 157 -6.13 3.87 4.27
C GLU A 157 -5.41 4.24 2.98
N VAL A 158 -5.38 3.34 2.00
CA VAL A 158 -4.60 3.55 0.77
C VAL A 158 -5.16 4.67 -0.09
N PRO A 159 -6.48 4.77 -0.35
CA PRO A 159 -7.06 5.91 -1.04
C PRO A 159 -6.75 7.24 -0.36
N LEU A 160 -6.95 7.37 0.95
CA LEU A 160 -6.67 8.61 1.68
C LEU A 160 -5.19 8.99 1.60
N LEU A 161 -4.27 8.04 1.78
CA LEU A 161 -2.84 8.31 1.70
C LEU A 161 -2.40 8.72 0.29
N SER A 162 -2.97 8.10 -0.76
CA SER A 162 -2.70 8.46 -2.15
C SER A 162 -3.17 9.87 -2.48
N ILE A 163 -4.38 10.24 -2.04
CA ILE A 163 -4.96 11.57 -2.21
C ILE A 163 -4.09 12.62 -1.51
N VAL A 164 -3.74 12.39 -0.23
CA VAL A 164 -2.89 13.31 0.53
C VAL A 164 -1.54 13.49 -0.16
N SER A 165 -0.90 12.40 -0.60
CA SER A 165 0.40 12.46 -1.27
C SER A 165 0.35 13.28 -2.56
N GLU A 166 -0.68 13.10 -3.38
CA GLU A 166 -0.84 13.78 -4.65
C GLU A 166 -1.15 15.28 -4.46
N ILE A 167 -2.10 15.64 -3.57
CA ILE A 167 -2.42 17.03 -3.27
C ILE A 167 -1.22 17.74 -2.63
N LYS A 168 -0.48 17.06 -1.72
CA LYS A 168 0.74 17.60 -1.11
C LYS A 168 1.77 17.98 -2.17
N ASN A 169 2.06 17.09 -3.11
CA ASN A 169 3.00 17.37 -4.20
C ASN A 169 2.55 18.57 -5.04
N ARG A 170 1.27 18.62 -5.39
CA ARG A 170 0.69 19.72 -6.17
C ARG A 170 0.73 21.05 -5.42
N SER A 171 0.37 21.06 -4.13
CA SER A 171 0.34 22.28 -3.30
C SER A 171 1.73 22.88 -3.05
N LEU A 172 2.76 22.01 -3.03
CA LEU A 172 4.17 22.45 -2.93
C LEU A 172 4.76 22.86 -4.28
N GLY A 173 4.00 22.78 -5.38
CA GLY A 173 4.48 23.08 -6.72
C GLY A 173 5.50 22.06 -7.24
N ASN A 174 5.55 20.88 -6.67
CA ASN A 174 6.41 19.81 -7.14
C ASN A 174 5.95 19.34 -8.54
N VAL A 175 6.90 19.22 -9.45
CA VAL A 175 6.66 18.72 -10.80
C VAL A 175 7.42 17.42 -10.98
N ALA A 176 6.73 16.39 -11.48
CA ALA A 176 7.38 15.11 -11.76
C ALA A 176 8.36 15.24 -12.95
N ASP A 177 9.64 15.05 -12.68
CA ASP A 177 10.64 14.87 -13.74
C ASP A 177 10.50 13.44 -14.31
N MET A 178 9.61 13.28 -15.28
CA MET A 178 9.33 11.96 -15.87
C MET A 178 10.53 11.34 -16.56
N ASP A 179 11.37 12.13 -17.22
CA ASP A 179 12.57 11.61 -17.87
C ASP A 179 13.58 11.10 -16.85
N GLY A 180 13.81 11.85 -15.77
CA GLY A 180 14.66 11.42 -14.66
C GLY A 180 14.10 10.21 -13.91
N ILE A 181 12.78 10.14 -13.70
CA ILE A 181 12.11 9.00 -13.09
C ILE A 181 12.30 7.73 -13.93
N LEU A 182 12.02 7.79 -15.24
CA LEU A 182 12.13 6.65 -16.14
C LEU A 182 13.59 6.23 -16.38
N CYS A 183 14.54 7.17 -16.38
CA CYS A 183 15.97 6.87 -16.43
C CYS A 183 16.40 6.05 -15.20
N LYS A 184 16.12 6.54 -14.00
CA LYS A 184 16.42 5.81 -12.74
C LYS A 184 15.71 4.46 -12.66
N LEU A 185 14.47 4.38 -13.13
CA LEU A 185 13.73 3.13 -13.19
C LEU A 185 14.44 2.13 -14.11
N SER A 186 14.88 2.57 -15.28
CA SER A 186 15.60 1.73 -16.25
C SER A 186 16.91 1.19 -15.69
N GLU A 187 17.67 2.02 -14.94
CA GLU A 187 18.88 1.57 -14.24
C GLU A 187 18.59 0.47 -13.21
N LYS A 188 17.52 0.66 -12.40
CA LYS A 188 17.10 -0.32 -11.39
C LYS A 188 16.60 -1.62 -12.02
N VAL A 189 15.84 -1.53 -13.10
CA VAL A 189 15.38 -2.69 -13.88
C VAL A 189 16.55 -3.45 -14.47
N ALA A 190 17.53 -2.74 -15.06
CA ALA A 190 18.74 -3.38 -15.59
C ALA A 190 19.55 -4.13 -14.52
N LEU A 191 19.63 -3.55 -13.30
CA LEU A 191 20.26 -4.21 -12.14
C LEU A 191 19.49 -5.46 -11.73
N SER A 192 18.16 -5.36 -11.59
CA SER A 192 17.29 -6.48 -11.24
C SER A 192 17.41 -7.61 -12.28
N ASN A 193 17.32 -7.31 -13.57
CA ASN A 193 17.42 -8.30 -14.63
C ASN A 193 18.82 -8.96 -14.65
N ARG A 194 19.90 -8.16 -14.49
CA ARG A 194 21.28 -8.69 -14.45
C ARG A 194 21.51 -9.69 -13.32
N HIS A 195 20.95 -9.40 -12.14
CA HIS A 195 21.16 -10.20 -10.94
C HIS A 195 20.00 -11.14 -10.62
N GLN A 196 19.00 -11.24 -11.50
CA GLN A 196 17.81 -12.09 -11.34
C GLN A 196 17.08 -11.81 -10.00
N LEU A 197 16.95 -10.53 -9.65
CA LEU A 197 16.35 -10.11 -8.40
C LEU A 197 14.83 -9.96 -8.56
N TYR A 198 14.09 -10.87 -7.94
CA TYR A 198 12.63 -10.79 -7.90
C TYR A 198 12.16 -9.63 -7.04
N PHE A 199 11.20 -8.87 -7.52
CA PHE A 199 10.56 -7.80 -6.77
C PHE A 199 9.10 -7.59 -7.19
N SER A 200 8.34 -6.86 -6.35
CA SER A 200 6.99 -6.38 -6.66
C SER A 200 6.89 -4.88 -6.40
N GLU A 201 6.02 -4.21 -7.14
CA GLU A 201 5.75 -2.79 -6.94
C GLU A 201 4.69 -2.59 -5.84
N PHE A 202 4.93 -1.63 -4.90
CA PHE A 202 4.07 -1.31 -3.75
C PHE A 202 4.01 0.21 -3.50
N GLY A 203 3.91 1.01 -4.57
CA GLY A 203 4.03 2.48 -4.50
C GLY A 203 2.77 3.24 -4.19
N THR A 204 1.58 2.63 -4.25
CA THR A 204 0.29 3.33 -4.28
C THR A 204 0.11 4.36 -3.17
N ARG A 205 0.40 4.02 -1.92
CA ARG A 205 0.21 4.92 -0.76
C ARG A 205 1.02 6.20 -0.78
N ARG A 206 2.11 6.22 -1.55
CA ARG A 206 3.10 7.32 -1.61
C ARG A 206 3.38 7.75 -3.04
N ARG A 207 2.47 7.45 -3.94
CA ARG A 207 2.63 7.85 -5.34
C ARG A 207 2.68 9.36 -5.46
N PHE A 208 3.48 9.83 -6.39
CA PHE A 208 3.53 11.26 -6.72
C PHE A 208 2.18 11.74 -7.26
N SER A 209 1.63 11.00 -8.23
CA SER A 209 0.26 11.08 -8.74
C SER A 209 -0.13 9.74 -9.36
N PHE A 210 -1.42 9.59 -9.68
CA PHE A 210 -1.93 8.42 -10.40
C PHE A 210 -1.18 8.23 -11.74
N GLU A 211 -1.02 9.29 -12.53
CA GLU A 211 -0.39 9.23 -13.85
C GLU A 211 1.09 8.86 -13.78
N VAL A 212 1.79 9.31 -12.73
CA VAL A 212 3.21 8.92 -12.54
C VAL A 212 3.32 7.44 -12.21
N GLN A 213 2.48 6.93 -11.29
CA GLN A 213 2.47 5.51 -10.98
C GLN A 213 2.08 4.67 -12.20
N ASP A 214 1.09 5.12 -12.97
CA ASP A 214 0.65 4.47 -14.20
C ASP A 214 1.81 4.26 -15.18
N LYS A 215 2.57 5.32 -15.48
CA LYS A 215 3.74 5.25 -16.37
C LYS A 215 4.88 4.38 -15.82
N VAL A 216 5.08 4.41 -14.49
CA VAL A 216 6.10 3.56 -13.84
C VAL A 216 5.72 2.08 -14.00
N ILE A 217 4.46 1.72 -13.76
CA ILE A 217 4.01 0.33 -13.86
C ILE A 217 4.02 -0.15 -15.30
N ASP A 218 3.59 0.70 -16.25
CA ASP A 218 3.69 0.41 -17.68
C ASP A 218 5.13 0.04 -18.09
N ARG A 219 6.08 0.88 -17.68
CA ARG A 219 7.51 0.63 -17.94
C ARG A 219 8.03 -0.63 -17.25
N LEU A 220 7.59 -0.92 -16.02
CA LEU A 220 7.94 -2.17 -15.33
C LEU A 220 7.42 -3.38 -16.08
N LYS A 221 6.18 -3.34 -16.57
CA LYS A 221 5.58 -4.41 -17.36
C LYS A 221 6.36 -4.70 -18.63
N GLU A 222 6.86 -3.66 -19.30
CA GLU A 222 7.62 -3.80 -20.55
C GLU A 222 9.03 -4.33 -20.36
N ALA A 223 9.74 -3.89 -19.32
CA ALA A 223 11.20 -4.02 -19.24
C ALA A 223 11.70 -4.91 -18.10
N ALA A 224 10.90 -5.17 -17.05
CA ALA A 224 11.36 -5.85 -15.85
C ALA A 224 11.01 -7.34 -15.86
N GLU A 225 11.96 -8.19 -16.27
CA GLU A 225 11.77 -9.65 -16.37
C GLU A 225 11.46 -10.30 -15.00
N TYR A 226 12.00 -9.75 -13.92
CA TYR A 226 11.86 -10.28 -12.56
C TYR A 226 10.87 -9.50 -11.69
N CYS A 227 10.05 -8.61 -12.29
CA CYS A 227 8.91 -8.00 -11.61
C CYS A 227 7.76 -8.99 -11.49
N THR A 228 7.45 -9.42 -10.28
CA THR A 228 6.43 -10.45 -10.02
C THR A 228 5.01 -9.91 -10.02
N GLY A 229 4.83 -8.58 -9.93
CA GLY A 229 3.51 -7.95 -9.97
C GLY A 229 3.47 -6.59 -9.25
N THR A 230 2.27 -6.10 -9.05
CA THR A 230 1.99 -4.86 -8.30
C THR A 230 0.97 -5.11 -7.20
N SER A 231 1.06 -4.38 -6.10
CA SER A 231 0.05 -4.42 -5.03
C SER A 231 -1.25 -3.74 -5.43
N ASN A 232 -1.20 -2.77 -6.35
CA ASN A 232 -2.36 -2.04 -6.82
C ASN A 232 -3.22 -2.91 -7.75
N CYS A 233 -4.42 -3.26 -7.30
CA CYS A 233 -5.30 -4.17 -8.04
C CYS A 233 -5.80 -3.58 -9.37
N HIS A 234 -6.01 -2.26 -9.44
CA HIS A 234 -6.40 -1.59 -10.68
C HIS A 234 -5.31 -1.71 -11.75
N PHE A 235 -4.06 -1.39 -11.38
CA PHE A 235 -2.94 -1.50 -12.31
C PHE A 235 -2.59 -2.96 -12.64
N ALA A 236 -2.79 -3.89 -11.68
CA ALA A 236 -2.65 -5.31 -11.97
C ALA A 236 -3.61 -5.75 -13.08
N MET A 237 -4.87 -5.32 -13.01
CA MET A 237 -5.86 -5.57 -14.06
C MET A 237 -5.50 -4.88 -15.37
N LYS A 238 -5.19 -3.58 -15.33
CA LYS A 238 -4.89 -2.76 -16.52
C LYS A 238 -3.73 -3.32 -17.33
N TYR A 239 -2.68 -3.78 -16.68
CA TYR A 239 -1.44 -4.24 -17.32
C TYR A 239 -1.30 -5.76 -17.38
N GLY A 240 -2.30 -6.51 -16.94
CA GLY A 240 -2.24 -7.98 -16.91
C GLY A 240 -1.10 -8.50 -16.02
N MET A 241 -0.81 -7.80 -14.92
CA MET A 241 0.16 -8.20 -13.90
C MET A 241 -0.53 -8.98 -12.77
N LYS A 242 0.27 -9.70 -11.98
CA LYS A 242 -0.26 -10.39 -10.80
C LYS A 242 -0.55 -9.39 -9.66
N PRO A 243 -1.75 -9.40 -9.07
CA PRO A 243 -2.00 -8.66 -7.82
C PRO A 243 -1.16 -9.27 -6.69
N MET A 244 -0.36 -8.44 -5.99
CA MET A 244 0.56 -8.88 -4.96
C MET A 244 0.16 -8.30 -3.60
N GLY A 245 0.30 -9.10 -2.55
CA GLY A 245 0.03 -8.65 -1.19
C GLY A 245 -0.08 -9.82 -0.23
N THR A 246 0.10 -9.54 1.04
CA THR A 246 -0.04 -10.50 2.13
C THR A 246 -0.90 -9.89 3.24
N HIS A 247 -0.34 -9.67 4.42
CA HIS A 247 -1.02 -9.03 5.53
C HIS A 247 -0.20 -7.83 6.08
N PRO A 248 -0.87 -6.78 6.56
CA PRO A 248 -0.24 -5.57 7.06
C PRO A 248 0.06 -5.65 8.56
N HIS A 249 0.83 -4.67 9.07
CA HIS A 249 1.06 -4.49 10.50
C HIS A 249 -0.25 -4.33 11.29
N GLU A 250 -1.27 -3.66 10.71
CA GLU A 250 -2.56 -3.46 11.38
C GLU A 250 -3.21 -4.77 11.85
N TRP A 251 -3.03 -5.88 11.09
CA TRP A 251 -3.53 -7.19 11.49
C TRP A 251 -2.89 -7.68 12.78
N PHE A 252 -1.58 -7.52 12.91
CA PHE A 252 -0.85 -7.86 14.14
C PHE A 252 -1.19 -6.90 15.28
N MET A 253 -1.30 -5.59 15.00
CA MET A 253 -1.68 -4.58 16.00
C MET A 253 -3.07 -4.85 16.57
N PHE A 254 -4.04 -5.21 15.73
CA PHE A 254 -5.36 -5.65 16.16
C PHE A 254 -5.27 -6.86 17.10
N HIS A 255 -4.48 -7.87 16.73
CA HIS A 255 -4.29 -9.05 17.57
C HIS A 255 -3.60 -8.71 18.91
N GLY A 256 -2.71 -7.73 18.92
CA GLY A 256 -2.11 -7.21 20.15
C GLY A 256 -3.14 -6.57 21.08
N ALA A 257 -4.05 -5.79 20.51
CA ALA A 257 -5.15 -5.18 21.28
C ALA A 257 -6.16 -6.22 21.76
N GLN A 258 -6.47 -7.24 20.95
CA GLN A 258 -7.50 -8.24 21.25
C GLN A 258 -7.00 -9.34 22.20
N PHE A 259 -5.76 -9.81 22.04
CA PHE A 259 -5.22 -10.98 22.74
C PHE A 259 -4.00 -10.68 23.62
N GLY A 260 -3.59 -9.41 23.68
CA GLY A 260 -2.38 -8.95 24.36
C GLY A 260 -1.10 -9.19 23.55
N TYR A 261 -0.11 -8.33 23.75
CA TYR A 261 1.13 -8.29 22.95
C TYR A 261 1.91 -9.60 22.96
N LYS A 262 1.89 -10.35 24.09
CA LYS A 262 2.58 -11.64 24.21
C LYS A 262 2.09 -12.67 23.19
N HIS A 263 0.81 -12.65 22.86
CA HIS A 263 0.17 -13.64 21.99
C HIS A 263 -0.09 -13.10 20.57
N ALA A 264 0.15 -11.81 20.31
CA ALA A 264 -0.21 -11.13 19.09
C ALA A 264 0.31 -11.83 17.84
N ASN A 265 1.62 -12.08 17.76
CA ASN A 265 2.22 -12.73 16.59
C ASN A 265 1.64 -14.12 16.35
N TYR A 266 1.56 -14.94 17.39
CA TYR A 266 1.03 -16.30 17.28
C TYR A 266 -0.42 -16.30 16.80
N MET A 267 -1.28 -15.52 17.43
CA MET A 267 -2.72 -15.46 17.10
C MET A 267 -2.97 -14.84 15.71
N ALA A 268 -2.19 -13.84 15.32
CA ALA A 268 -2.28 -13.25 13.99
C ALA A 268 -1.98 -14.28 12.89
N LEU A 269 -0.94 -15.09 13.07
CA LEU A 269 -0.58 -16.14 12.12
C LEU A 269 -1.60 -17.28 12.08
N GLU A 270 -2.05 -17.77 13.26
CA GLU A 270 -3.07 -18.83 13.33
C GLU A 270 -4.39 -18.39 12.67
N ASN A 271 -4.84 -17.17 12.99
CA ASN A 271 -6.07 -16.64 12.40
C ASN A 271 -5.94 -16.38 10.89
N TRP A 272 -4.74 -16.02 10.40
CA TRP A 272 -4.51 -15.89 8.96
C TRP A 272 -4.62 -17.24 8.25
N VAL A 273 -4.03 -18.28 8.80
CA VAL A 273 -4.18 -19.65 8.30
C VAL A 273 -5.64 -20.12 8.34
N ASN A 274 -6.38 -19.82 9.42
CA ASN A 274 -7.80 -20.17 9.55
C ASN A 274 -8.69 -19.47 8.48
N VAL A 275 -8.23 -18.37 7.91
CA VAL A 275 -8.96 -17.65 6.85
C VAL A 275 -8.57 -18.14 5.47
N TYR A 276 -7.27 -18.38 5.23
CA TYR A 276 -6.70 -18.56 3.89
C TYR A 276 -6.13 -19.95 3.63
N ASP A 277 -6.23 -20.88 4.58
CA ASP A 277 -5.83 -22.29 4.44
C ASP A 277 -4.39 -22.51 3.93
N GLY A 278 -3.50 -21.51 4.10
CA GLY A 278 -2.11 -21.54 3.65
C GLY A 278 -1.82 -20.60 2.47
N ASP A 279 -2.83 -20.12 1.76
CA ASP A 279 -2.63 -19.05 0.77
C ASP A 279 -2.11 -17.77 1.44
N LEU A 280 -1.45 -16.89 0.66
CA LEU A 280 -0.87 -15.64 1.15
C LEU A 280 0.18 -15.86 2.26
N GLY A 281 0.97 -16.90 2.12
CA GLY A 281 1.84 -17.49 3.14
C GLY A 281 3.14 -16.74 3.42
N ILE A 282 3.21 -15.41 3.32
CA ILE A 282 4.39 -14.62 3.72
C ILE A 282 4.10 -13.88 5.03
N ALA A 283 4.70 -14.38 6.11
CA ALA A 283 4.50 -13.86 7.46
C ALA A 283 5.26 -12.55 7.70
N LEU A 284 4.61 -11.51 8.21
CA LEU A 284 5.24 -10.27 8.63
C LEU A 284 5.86 -10.42 10.03
N SER A 285 7.12 -10.00 10.20
CA SER A 285 7.91 -10.38 11.39
C SER A 285 8.17 -9.27 12.39
N ASP A 286 8.02 -8.00 12.03
CA ASP A 286 8.62 -6.90 12.80
C ASP A 286 7.63 -6.00 13.57
N THR A 287 6.33 -6.31 13.56
CA THR A 287 5.31 -5.50 14.28
C THR A 287 5.64 -5.37 15.77
N TYR A 288 6.08 -6.46 16.42
CA TYR A 288 6.50 -6.49 17.84
C TYR A 288 7.93 -7.01 17.98
N THR A 289 8.82 -6.52 17.14
CA THR A 289 10.22 -6.90 16.95
C THR A 289 10.43 -8.30 16.34
N SER A 290 11.38 -8.38 15.41
CA SER A 290 11.75 -9.63 14.73
C SER A 290 12.26 -10.70 15.70
N GLY A 291 12.95 -10.31 16.79
CA GLY A 291 13.45 -11.25 17.81
C GLY A 291 12.31 -11.97 18.54
N ILE A 292 11.26 -11.24 18.93
CA ILE A 292 10.06 -11.84 19.57
C ILE A 292 9.30 -12.71 18.57
N PHE A 293 9.16 -12.26 17.31
CA PHE A 293 8.54 -13.06 16.25
C PHE A 293 9.25 -14.39 16.10
N LEU A 294 10.58 -14.39 15.93
CA LEU A 294 11.38 -15.60 15.72
C LEU A 294 11.29 -16.55 16.92
N SER A 295 11.33 -16.03 18.16
CA SER A 295 11.19 -16.86 19.37
C SER A 295 9.83 -17.54 19.47
N ASN A 296 8.78 -16.88 18.98
CA ASN A 296 7.39 -17.38 19.04
C ASN A 296 7.00 -18.21 17.80
N LEU A 297 7.79 -18.18 16.72
CA LEU A 297 7.51 -18.94 15.51
C LEU A 297 7.52 -20.43 15.80
N SER A 298 6.35 -21.05 15.76
CA SER A 298 6.18 -22.48 15.99
C SER A 298 6.59 -23.30 14.75
N ARG A 299 6.91 -24.60 14.98
CA ARG A 299 7.18 -25.53 13.87
C ARG A 299 5.99 -25.67 12.92
N LYS A 300 4.76 -25.64 13.45
CA LYS A 300 3.53 -25.68 12.66
C LYS A 300 3.47 -24.49 11.70
N GLN A 301 3.62 -23.27 12.23
CA GLN A 301 3.60 -22.05 11.45
C GLN A 301 4.74 -22.00 10.43
N ALA A 302 5.97 -22.35 10.84
CA ALA A 302 7.12 -22.42 9.95
C ALA A 302 6.92 -23.40 8.77
N LYS A 303 6.11 -24.44 8.95
CA LYS A 303 5.73 -25.36 7.86
C LYS A 303 4.64 -24.78 6.95
N LEU A 304 3.63 -24.12 7.51
CA LEU A 304 2.46 -23.64 6.77
C LEU A 304 2.75 -22.38 5.97
N PHE A 305 3.62 -21.49 6.47
CA PHE A 305 3.97 -20.28 5.74
C PHE A 305 5.10 -20.56 4.74
N ASP A 306 4.96 -20.00 3.54
CA ASP A 306 5.96 -20.10 2.45
C ASP A 306 7.21 -19.29 2.74
N GLY A 307 7.10 -18.26 3.58
CA GLY A 307 8.21 -17.39 3.91
C GLY A 307 7.90 -16.34 4.97
N VAL A 308 8.87 -15.45 5.16
CA VAL A 308 8.78 -14.35 6.13
C VAL A 308 9.20 -13.05 5.47
N ARG A 309 8.50 -11.95 5.81
CA ARG A 309 8.82 -10.59 5.40
C ARG A 309 9.51 -9.82 6.52
N CYS A 310 10.68 -9.28 6.22
CA CYS A 310 11.39 -8.29 7.01
C CYS A 310 11.10 -6.89 6.45
N ASP A 311 10.40 -6.05 7.22
CA ASP A 311 10.03 -4.70 6.80
C ASP A 311 10.92 -3.62 7.43
N SER A 312 11.73 -3.98 8.43
CA SER A 312 12.64 -3.07 9.12
C SER A 312 13.82 -3.80 9.75
N GLY A 313 14.93 -3.07 9.96
CA GLY A 313 16.15 -3.58 10.58
C GLY A 313 17.23 -3.94 9.56
N ASP A 314 18.26 -4.66 10.01
CA ASP A 314 19.35 -5.15 9.17
C ASP A 314 18.92 -6.47 8.51
N GLU A 315 18.90 -6.49 7.18
CA GLU A 315 18.42 -7.61 6.37
C GLU A 315 19.32 -8.85 6.49
N PHE A 316 20.64 -8.66 6.68
CA PHE A 316 21.59 -9.75 6.81
C PHE A 316 21.49 -10.42 8.18
N ASP A 317 21.47 -9.61 9.25
CA ASP A 317 21.26 -10.10 10.62
C ASP A 317 19.93 -10.84 10.77
N PHE A 318 18.87 -10.28 10.18
CA PHE A 318 17.56 -10.93 10.16
C PHE A 318 17.62 -12.29 9.42
N THR A 319 18.27 -12.33 8.26
CA THR A 319 18.41 -13.56 7.45
C THR A 319 19.10 -14.64 8.23
N ASP A 320 20.24 -14.34 8.86
CA ASP A 320 21.02 -15.30 9.64
C ASP A 320 20.21 -15.89 10.79
N LYS A 321 19.48 -15.03 11.52
CA LYS A 321 18.61 -15.43 12.63
C LYS A 321 17.43 -16.28 12.15
N LEU A 322 16.80 -15.93 11.06
CA LEU A 322 15.67 -16.69 10.50
C LEU A 322 16.13 -18.06 9.99
N VAL A 323 17.25 -18.13 9.30
CA VAL A 323 17.85 -19.40 8.81
C VAL A 323 18.20 -20.30 10.00
N ALA A 324 18.81 -19.75 11.05
CA ALA A 324 19.08 -20.49 12.28
C ALA A 324 17.80 -21.05 12.91
N ARG A 325 16.75 -20.19 12.99
CA ARG A 325 15.45 -20.58 13.55
C ARG A 325 14.78 -21.70 12.74
N TYR A 326 14.80 -21.66 11.42
CA TYR A 326 14.26 -22.75 10.59
C TYR A 326 15.00 -24.06 10.86
N ARG A 327 16.33 -24.04 10.96
CA ARG A 327 17.13 -25.23 11.28
C ARG A 327 16.80 -25.81 12.64
N GLU A 328 16.65 -24.97 13.69
CA GLU A 328 16.20 -25.38 15.03
C GLU A 328 14.83 -26.07 14.98
N LEU A 329 13.92 -25.58 14.14
CA LEU A 329 12.58 -26.14 13.96
C LEU A 329 12.56 -27.39 13.06
N GLY A 330 13.72 -27.81 12.51
CA GLY A 330 13.83 -28.94 11.59
C GLY A 330 13.17 -28.66 10.24
N ILE A 331 13.28 -27.41 9.75
CA ILE A 331 12.82 -26.95 8.43
C ILE A 331 14.05 -26.65 7.59
N ASP A 332 14.08 -27.09 6.34
CA ASP A 332 15.11 -26.71 5.38
C ASP A 332 14.88 -25.24 4.93
N PRO A 333 15.80 -24.32 5.26
CA PRO A 333 15.63 -22.91 4.91
C PRO A 333 15.56 -22.64 3.41
N THR A 334 16.14 -23.54 2.56
CA THR A 334 16.14 -23.37 1.11
C THR A 334 14.77 -23.55 0.49
N THR A 335 13.82 -24.13 1.24
CA THR A 335 12.41 -24.27 0.83
C THR A 335 11.55 -23.07 1.17
N LYS A 336 12.14 -22.03 1.77
CA LYS A 336 11.43 -20.86 2.28
C LYS A 336 11.87 -19.57 1.58
N THR A 337 10.96 -18.62 1.48
CA THR A 337 11.20 -17.31 0.88
C THR A 337 11.44 -16.25 1.97
N ILE A 338 12.41 -15.39 1.76
CA ILE A 338 12.60 -14.17 2.57
C ILE A 338 12.26 -12.99 1.68
N VAL A 339 11.38 -12.13 2.17
CA VAL A 339 10.96 -10.91 1.49
C VAL A 339 11.45 -9.71 2.28
N PHE A 340 12.15 -8.80 1.64
CA PHE A 340 12.58 -7.51 2.21
C PHE A 340 11.71 -6.38 1.67
N SER A 341 11.36 -5.41 2.55
CA SER A 341 10.49 -4.28 2.17
C SER A 341 10.81 -2.97 2.91
#